data_d56bc27a2d1b3ffb2877cfb85befc59d
#
_entry.id   d56bc27a2d1b3ffb2877cfb85befc59d
#
_cell.length_a   1.000
_cell.length_b   1.000
_cell.length_c   1.000
_cell.angle_alpha   90.00
_cell.angle_beta   90.00
_cell.angle_gamma   90.00
#
_symmetry.space_group_name_H-M   'P 1'
#
loop_
_entity.id
_entity.type
_entity.pdbx_description
1 polymer ?
#
loop_
_entity_poly.entity_id
_entity_poly.type
_entity_poly.pdbx_seq_one_letter_code
_entity_poly.pdbx_strand_id
1 'polypeptide(L)'
;MVRRFGLIAVAAAALVLAIVSAASARPAAQAAATASCTKGVSIGMQAPITGPAGSIGSDQLHWAEFYFNQWNKTHKLKIHLVQEDTQLDPSKASTTAQALASNASVMGIIGPAGSDEVQAVAPIFRKAGLAFASGSATRVSLTSGAWKGYFFRDVPNDSVQGPTDANYMFTKLGATSGSSVMVVDDQESYSTGLADIVGQSLAGKGVKVDRESVSQKATDFSSLIAKVTSSTKVVFLPFQVASEAQLFAQQLQAQGKTAVAFGSDGTFDSSKFTVNGSYISFFAPDVTTIPADASVVKAFHKQFPGATSPFGAPNYVLAQAYANAVTKACKDNKISRAEVRKDFAKVSLPNTILGGPLRFTAKGDVAGAKFHIFKIENGKYVTIA
;
A
#
# COMPACT_ATOMS: atom_id res chain seq x y z
N MET A 1 -54.41 -71.26 -37.12
CA MET A 1 -54.54 -70.83 -38.53
C MET A 1 -53.60 -69.72 -38.83
N VAL A 2 -52.86 -69.92 -39.87
CA VAL A 2 -52.08 -69.01 -40.69
C VAL A 2 -50.72 -68.48 -40.16
N ARG A 3 -49.72 -69.09 -40.73
CA ARG A 3 -48.33 -68.70 -40.91
C ARG A 3 -48.17 -67.31 -41.56
N ARG A 4 -47.16 -66.61 -41.25
CA ARG A 4 -46.26 -66.02 -42.37
C ARG A 4 -44.92 -65.59 -41.83
N PHE A 5 -43.92 -66.00 -42.59
CA PHE A 5 -42.50 -65.74 -42.56
C PHE A 5 -42.15 -64.27 -42.84
N GLY A 6 -41.02 -63.80 -42.39
CA GLY A 6 -40.47 -62.54 -42.83
C GLY A 6 -39.08 -62.28 -42.34
N LEU A 7 -38.10 -62.74 -43.05
CA LEU A 7 -36.78 -62.19 -43.40
C LEU A 7 -35.90 -61.46 -42.34
N ILE A 8 -34.81 -62.12 -42.05
CA ILE A 8 -33.61 -61.62 -41.43
C ILE A 8 -32.88 -60.67 -42.41
N ALA A 9 -32.69 -59.42 -42.00
CA ALA A 9 -31.74 -58.50 -42.66
C ALA A 9 -30.58 -58.28 -41.75
N VAL A 10 -29.41 -58.82 -42.15
CA VAL A 10 -28.12 -58.56 -41.51
C VAL A 10 -27.62 -57.21 -41.97
N ALA A 11 -27.61 -56.20 -41.08
CA ALA A 11 -26.94 -54.93 -41.33
C ALA A 11 -25.56 -54.95 -40.65
N ALA A 12 -24.53 -55.02 -41.43
CA ALA A 12 -23.13 -54.85 -41.00
C ALA A 12 -22.88 -53.42 -40.60
N ALA A 13 -22.77 -53.12 -39.31
CA ALA A 13 -22.36 -51.84 -38.80
C ALA A 13 -20.83 -51.70 -38.87
N ALA A 14 -20.32 -50.91 -39.78
CA ALA A 14 -18.88 -50.53 -39.83
C ALA A 14 -18.61 -49.56 -38.67
N LEU A 15 -17.86 -50.02 -37.68
CA LEU A 15 -17.41 -49.20 -36.55
C LEU A 15 -16.22 -48.33 -37.02
N VAL A 16 -16.48 -47.04 -37.35
CA VAL A 16 -15.41 -46.08 -37.62
C VAL A 16 -14.88 -45.58 -36.27
N LEU A 17 -13.74 -46.09 -35.83
CA LEU A 17 -12.97 -45.54 -34.70
C LEU A 17 -12.41 -44.17 -35.12
N ALA A 18 -13.10 -43.09 -34.73
CA ALA A 18 -12.52 -41.74 -34.75
C ALA A 18 -11.53 -41.63 -33.58
N ILE A 19 -10.23 -41.72 -33.86
CA ILE A 19 -9.17 -41.38 -32.91
C ILE A 19 -9.18 -39.86 -32.77
N VAL A 20 -9.87 -39.37 -31.73
CA VAL A 20 -9.76 -37.98 -31.31
C VAL A 20 -8.40 -37.81 -30.63
N SER A 21 -7.43 -37.33 -31.38
CA SER A 21 -6.14 -36.89 -30.84
C SER A 21 -6.42 -35.68 -29.97
N ALA A 22 -6.53 -35.88 -28.65
CA ALA A 22 -6.52 -34.80 -27.67
C ALA A 22 -5.13 -34.12 -27.74
N ALA A 23 -5.00 -33.15 -28.60
CA ALA A 23 -3.87 -32.22 -28.57
C ALA A 23 -3.97 -31.50 -27.22
N SER A 24 -3.16 -31.93 -26.26
CA SER A 24 -2.93 -31.22 -25.03
C SER A 24 -2.42 -29.82 -25.36
N ALA A 25 -3.30 -28.84 -25.47
CA ALA A 25 -2.91 -27.45 -25.57
C ALA A 25 -2.13 -27.13 -24.28
N ARG A 26 -0.81 -27.23 -24.34
CA ARG A 26 0.04 -26.62 -23.32
C ARG A 26 -0.36 -25.15 -23.25
N PRO A 27 -0.69 -24.64 -22.05
CA PRO A 27 -0.91 -23.21 -21.95
C PRO A 27 0.34 -22.51 -22.50
N ALA A 28 0.18 -21.73 -23.57
CA ALA A 28 1.27 -20.95 -24.13
C ALA A 28 1.83 -20.13 -22.95
N ALA A 29 3.08 -20.40 -22.59
CA ALA A 29 3.81 -19.58 -21.65
C ALA A 29 3.72 -18.15 -22.20
N GLN A 30 3.01 -17.29 -21.51
CA GLN A 30 2.83 -15.90 -21.93
C GLN A 30 4.24 -15.32 -22.07
N ALA A 31 4.65 -15.04 -23.31
CA ALA A 31 5.98 -14.56 -23.60
C ALA A 31 6.26 -13.36 -22.68
N ALA A 32 7.34 -13.45 -21.91
CA ALA A 32 7.70 -12.38 -20.99
C ALA A 32 7.80 -11.07 -21.79
N ALA A 33 7.04 -10.05 -21.39
CA ALA A 33 7.05 -8.77 -22.06
C ALA A 33 8.49 -8.25 -22.09
N THR A 34 9.02 -8.04 -23.29
CA THR A 34 10.35 -7.48 -23.53
C THR A 34 10.21 -6.17 -24.28
N ALA A 35 11.03 -5.18 -23.93
CA ALA A 35 11.06 -3.89 -24.59
C ALA A 35 12.50 -3.54 -25.01
N SER A 36 12.64 -2.53 -25.86
CA SER A 36 13.95 -1.95 -26.18
C SER A 36 14.24 -0.79 -25.24
N CYS A 37 15.39 -0.82 -24.58
CA CYS A 37 15.83 0.27 -23.70
C CYS A 37 16.13 1.57 -24.46
N THR A 38 16.44 1.50 -25.77
CA THR A 38 16.77 2.69 -26.58
C THR A 38 15.59 3.64 -26.76
N LYS A 39 14.35 3.13 -26.65
CA LYS A 39 13.13 3.91 -26.74
C LYS A 39 12.63 4.41 -25.38
N GLY A 40 13.37 4.12 -24.29
CA GLY A 40 12.93 4.33 -22.93
C GLY A 40 12.08 3.16 -22.42
N VAL A 41 11.85 3.15 -21.10
CA VAL A 41 11.00 2.19 -20.41
C VAL A 41 9.92 2.93 -19.64
N SER A 42 8.82 2.25 -19.34
CA SER A 42 7.77 2.82 -18.50
C SER A 42 7.75 2.14 -17.13
N ILE A 43 7.48 2.92 -16.10
CA ILE A 43 7.09 2.46 -14.77
C ILE A 43 5.64 2.90 -14.56
N GLY A 44 4.78 1.97 -14.17
CA GLY A 44 3.41 2.29 -13.80
C GLY A 44 3.37 2.93 -12.43
N MET A 45 2.42 3.82 -12.22
CA MET A 45 2.13 4.43 -10.92
C MET A 45 0.65 4.27 -10.63
N GLN A 46 0.31 3.56 -9.55
CA GLN A 46 -1.05 3.48 -9.02
C GLN A 46 -1.14 4.18 -7.68
N ALA A 47 -2.01 5.17 -7.57
CA ALA A 47 -2.24 5.89 -6.33
C ALA A 47 -3.64 6.51 -6.32
N PRO A 48 -4.20 6.83 -5.16
CA PRO A 48 -5.45 7.59 -5.04
C PRO A 48 -5.19 9.08 -5.35
N ILE A 49 -5.00 9.42 -6.63
CA ILE A 49 -4.63 10.78 -7.08
C ILE A 49 -5.77 11.77 -6.81
N THR A 50 -7.00 11.29 -6.89
CA THR A 50 -8.21 12.07 -6.55
C THR A 50 -9.03 11.38 -5.46
N GLY A 51 -10.11 12.04 -4.97
CA GLY A 51 -10.99 11.51 -3.94
C GLY A 51 -10.55 11.82 -2.51
N PRO A 52 -11.10 11.12 -1.50
CA PRO A 52 -10.87 11.41 -0.08
C PRO A 52 -9.40 11.32 0.35
N ALA A 53 -8.63 10.42 -0.24
CA ALA A 53 -7.19 10.22 0.00
C ALA A 53 -6.31 10.90 -1.08
N GLY A 54 -6.85 11.84 -1.86
CA GLY A 54 -6.15 12.48 -2.97
C GLY A 54 -4.87 13.21 -2.58
N SER A 55 -4.77 13.73 -1.35
CA SER A 55 -3.53 14.32 -0.82
C SER A 55 -2.39 13.31 -0.71
N ILE A 56 -2.72 12.06 -0.34
CA ILE A 56 -1.74 10.97 -0.26
C ILE A 56 -1.23 10.62 -1.66
N GLY A 57 -2.15 10.29 -2.56
CA GLY A 57 -1.77 9.79 -3.88
C GLY A 57 -1.14 10.83 -4.80
N SER A 58 -1.60 12.08 -4.74
CA SER A 58 -0.98 13.16 -5.52
C SER A 58 0.46 13.43 -5.06
N ASP A 59 0.72 13.40 -3.76
CA ASP A 59 2.08 13.58 -3.24
C ASP A 59 3.00 12.40 -3.63
N GLN A 60 2.51 11.18 -3.51
CA GLN A 60 3.23 9.97 -3.97
C GLN A 60 3.59 10.08 -5.47
N LEU A 61 2.65 10.52 -6.30
CA LEU A 61 2.86 10.73 -7.73
C LEU A 61 3.93 11.82 -7.97
N HIS A 62 3.79 12.98 -7.33
CA HIS A 62 4.68 14.11 -7.54
C HIS A 62 6.14 13.79 -7.19
N TRP A 63 6.39 13.05 -6.10
CA TRP A 63 7.75 12.66 -5.72
C TRP A 63 8.36 11.63 -6.66
N ALA A 64 7.58 10.65 -7.14
CA ALA A 64 8.03 9.71 -8.15
C ALA A 64 8.33 10.41 -9.49
N GLU A 65 7.44 11.30 -9.92
CA GLU A 65 7.61 12.12 -11.13
C GLU A 65 8.83 13.04 -11.03
N PHE A 66 9.00 13.69 -9.87
CA PHE A 66 10.16 14.52 -9.60
C PHE A 66 11.47 13.74 -9.78
N TYR A 67 11.57 12.54 -9.21
CA TYR A 67 12.77 11.72 -9.37
C TYR A 67 13.02 11.37 -10.83
N PHE A 68 12.05 10.86 -11.57
CA PHE A 68 12.23 10.49 -12.97
C PHE A 68 12.51 11.69 -13.87
N ASN A 69 11.94 12.85 -13.57
CA ASN A 69 12.27 14.09 -14.28
C ASN A 69 13.73 14.51 -14.10
N GLN A 70 14.29 14.37 -12.89
CA GLN A 70 15.72 14.61 -12.65
C GLN A 70 16.59 13.56 -13.33
N TRP A 71 16.23 12.26 -13.20
CA TRP A 71 16.90 11.16 -13.87
C TRP A 71 16.99 11.38 -15.39
N ASN A 72 15.89 11.73 -16.02
CA ASN A 72 15.79 11.91 -17.46
C ASN A 72 16.62 13.07 -18.01
N LYS A 73 17.02 14.05 -17.20
CA LYS A 73 17.92 15.12 -17.62
C LYS A 73 19.36 14.66 -17.83
N THR A 74 19.80 13.67 -17.05
CA THR A 74 21.22 13.29 -16.96
C THR A 74 21.54 11.91 -17.53
N HIS A 75 20.53 11.05 -17.77
CA HIS A 75 20.71 9.68 -18.21
C HIS A 75 20.20 9.45 -19.64
N LYS A 76 20.88 8.59 -20.40
CA LYS A 76 20.47 8.21 -21.77
C LYS A 76 19.21 7.34 -21.72
N LEU A 77 19.16 6.36 -20.80
CA LEU A 77 17.97 5.54 -20.57
C LEU A 77 16.88 6.42 -19.93
N LYS A 78 15.82 6.67 -20.71
CA LYS A 78 14.66 7.44 -20.24
C LYS A 78 13.66 6.55 -19.56
N ILE A 79 13.07 7.05 -18.46
CA ILE A 79 12.00 6.37 -17.71
C ILE A 79 10.76 7.25 -17.76
N HIS A 80 9.67 6.69 -18.24
CA HIS A 80 8.37 7.35 -18.34
C HIS A 80 7.45 6.83 -17.25
N LEU A 81 6.75 7.72 -16.58
CA LEU A 81 5.74 7.36 -15.60
C LEU A 81 4.38 7.25 -16.29
N VAL A 82 3.70 6.11 -16.11
CA VAL A 82 2.32 5.90 -16.57
C VAL A 82 1.43 5.89 -15.34
N GLN A 83 0.72 7.00 -15.13
CA GLN A 83 -0.09 7.22 -13.94
C GLN A 83 -1.51 6.67 -14.10
N GLU A 84 -2.05 6.11 -13.02
CA GLU A 84 -3.41 5.58 -12.93
C GLU A 84 -4.01 5.97 -11.57
N ASP A 85 -5.20 6.57 -11.60
CA ASP A 85 -5.93 7.01 -10.40
C ASP A 85 -6.83 5.88 -9.88
N THR A 86 -6.57 5.45 -8.67
CA THR A 86 -7.34 4.39 -8.02
C THR A 86 -8.44 4.92 -7.11
N GLN A 87 -8.37 6.17 -6.69
CA GLN A 87 -9.30 6.81 -5.74
C GLN A 87 -9.44 6.05 -4.39
N LEU A 88 -8.44 5.25 -4.03
CA LEU A 88 -8.45 4.32 -2.89
C LEU A 88 -9.57 3.26 -3.00
N ASP A 89 -9.95 2.86 -4.22
CA ASP A 89 -10.99 1.87 -4.50
C ASP A 89 -10.34 0.60 -5.09
N PRO A 90 -10.45 -0.57 -4.44
CA PRO A 90 -9.86 -1.82 -4.93
C PRO A 90 -10.36 -2.27 -6.30
N SER A 91 -11.61 -1.92 -6.67
CA SER A 91 -12.19 -2.26 -7.98
C SER A 91 -11.57 -1.41 -9.07
N LYS A 92 -11.38 -0.11 -8.81
CA LYS A 92 -10.66 0.80 -9.72
C LYS A 92 -9.19 0.40 -9.83
N ALA A 93 -8.54 0.10 -8.71
CA ALA A 93 -7.18 -0.41 -8.71
C ALA A 93 -7.03 -1.67 -9.57
N SER A 94 -7.99 -2.61 -9.51
CA SER A 94 -7.99 -3.80 -10.35
C SER A 94 -8.13 -3.46 -11.84
N THR A 95 -8.98 -2.50 -12.19
CA THR A 95 -9.17 -2.06 -13.58
C THR A 95 -7.90 -1.40 -14.13
N THR A 96 -7.32 -0.47 -13.39
CA THR A 96 -6.09 0.23 -13.78
C THR A 96 -4.87 -0.70 -13.79
N ALA A 97 -4.84 -1.71 -12.89
CA ALA A 97 -3.81 -2.75 -12.91
C ALA A 97 -3.85 -3.59 -14.20
N GLN A 98 -5.04 -3.89 -14.74
CA GLN A 98 -5.16 -4.58 -16.01
C GLN A 98 -4.64 -3.73 -17.17
N ALA A 99 -4.91 -2.42 -17.17
CA ALA A 99 -4.39 -1.48 -18.17
C ALA A 99 -2.85 -1.44 -18.12
N LEU A 100 -2.26 -1.26 -16.94
CA LEU A 100 -0.80 -1.26 -16.76
C LEU A 100 -0.17 -2.61 -17.13
N ALA A 101 -0.79 -3.73 -16.76
CA ALA A 101 -0.31 -5.06 -17.05
C ALA A 101 -0.30 -5.39 -18.55
N SER A 102 -1.29 -4.87 -19.30
CA SER A 102 -1.39 -5.05 -20.76
C SER A 102 -0.40 -4.19 -21.53
N ASN A 103 0.12 -3.12 -20.96
CA ASN A 103 1.10 -2.24 -21.59
C ASN A 103 2.50 -2.90 -21.57
N ALA A 104 2.95 -3.36 -22.71
CA ALA A 104 4.25 -4.07 -22.84
C ALA A 104 5.47 -3.19 -22.50
N SER A 105 5.36 -1.86 -22.50
CA SER A 105 6.45 -0.95 -22.11
C SER A 105 6.61 -0.82 -20.60
N VAL A 106 5.58 -1.20 -19.81
CA VAL A 106 5.62 -1.12 -18.34
C VAL A 106 6.42 -2.27 -17.77
N MET A 107 7.50 -1.94 -17.06
CA MET A 107 8.49 -2.89 -16.54
C MET A 107 8.40 -3.10 -15.02
N GLY A 108 7.68 -2.25 -14.31
CA GLY A 108 7.45 -2.32 -12.88
C GLY A 108 6.38 -1.32 -12.44
N ILE A 109 5.92 -1.42 -11.19
CA ILE A 109 4.82 -0.59 -10.66
C ILE A 109 5.24 0.02 -9.34
N ILE A 110 5.06 1.33 -9.19
CA ILE A 110 5.03 2.03 -7.91
C ILE A 110 3.57 2.11 -7.45
N GLY A 111 3.29 1.65 -6.25
CA GLY A 111 1.93 1.53 -5.72
C GLY A 111 1.37 0.08 -5.79
N PRO A 112 0.07 -0.07 -5.52
CA PRO A 112 -0.87 0.96 -5.05
C PRO A 112 -0.63 1.39 -3.60
N ALA A 113 -1.38 2.41 -3.15
CA ALA A 113 -1.18 3.00 -1.83
C ALA A 113 -1.85 2.21 -0.70
N GLY A 114 -3.07 1.73 -0.91
CA GLY A 114 -3.88 1.03 0.08
C GLY A 114 -3.58 -0.47 0.17
N SER A 115 -3.69 -1.04 1.36
CA SER A 115 -3.46 -2.48 1.58
C SER A 115 -4.50 -3.36 0.88
N ASP A 116 -5.74 -2.93 0.83
CA ASP A 116 -6.86 -3.55 0.12
C ASP A 116 -6.68 -3.48 -1.40
N GLU A 117 -6.18 -2.36 -1.90
CA GLU A 117 -5.79 -2.22 -3.31
C GLU A 117 -4.66 -3.20 -3.66
N VAL A 118 -3.61 -3.29 -2.83
CA VAL A 118 -2.51 -4.26 -3.02
C VAL A 118 -3.05 -5.68 -3.12
N GLN A 119 -3.97 -6.08 -2.24
CA GLN A 119 -4.60 -7.40 -2.29
C GLN A 119 -5.36 -7.64 -3.60
N ALA A 120 -6.08 -6.64 -4.08
CA ALA A 120 -6.88 -6.72 -5.30
C ALA A 120 -6.01 -6.85 -6.56
N VAL A 121 -4.88 -6.11 -6.64
CA VAL A 121 -4.03 -6.08 -7.84
C VAL A 121 -2.95 -7.17 -7.87
N ALA A 122 -2.58 -7.75 -6.74
CA ALA A 122 -1.47 -8.70 -6.63
C ALA A 122 -1.59 -9.90 -7.59
N PRO A 123 -2.75 -10.55 -7.78
CA PRO A 123 -2.90 -11.61 -8.76
C PRO A 123 -2.65 -11.14 -10.20
N ILE A 124 -3.05 -9.90 -10.52
CA ILE A 124 -2.94 -9.29 -11.87
C ILE A 124 -1.47 -9.05 -12.19
N PHE A 125 -0.75 -8.35 -11.32
CA PHE A 125 0.67 -8.02 -11.52
C PHE A 125 1.56 -9.25 -11.47
N ARG A 126 1.26 -10.21 -10.59
CA ARG A 126 1.96 -11.49 -10.57
C ARG A 126 1.81 -12.24 -11.89
N LYS A 127 0.57 -12.36 -12.43
CA LYS A 127 0.30 -13.00 -13.73
C LYS A 127 1.06 -12.31 -14.86
N ALA A 128 1.18 -10.99 -14.81
CA ALA A 128 1.91 -10.19 -15.79
C ALA A 128 3.45 -10.21 -15.60
N GLY A 129 3.96 -10.84 -14.53
CA GLY A 129 5.39 -10.91 -14.22
C GLY A 129 5.97 -9.59 -13.67
N LEU A 130 5.12 -8.63 -13.29
CA LEU A 130 5.52 -7.31 -12.80
C LEU A 130 5.91 -7.36 -11.33
N ALA A 131 7.04 -6.76 -10.96
CA ALA A 131 7.27 -6.30 -9.61
C ALA A 131 6.41 -5.07 -9.33
N PHE A 132 5.84 -4.98 -8.14
CA PHE A 132 5.12 -3.80 -7.69
C PHE A 132 5.49 -3.49 -6.25
N ALA A 133 5.59 -2.19 -5.93
CA ALA A 133 6.11 -1.75 -4.65
C ALA A 133 5.32 -0.57 -4.11
N SER A 134 4.88 -0.66 -2.85
CA SER A 134 4.13 0.38 -2.17
C SER A 134 4.99 1.20 -1.22
N GLY A 135 4.83 2.51 -1.25
CA GLY A 135 5.39 3.45 -0.29
C GLY A 135 4.46 3.74 0.90
N SER A 136 3.38 2.95 1.09
CA SER A 136 2.41 3.21 2.16
C SER A 136 1.58 2.01 2.62
N ALA A 137 1.48 0.90 1.87
CA ALA A 137 0.66 -0.25 2.26
C ALA A 137 1.35 -1.09 3.35
N THR A 138 0.83 -1.05 4.57
CA THR A 138 1.50 -1.58 5.77
C THR A 138 0.99 -2.93 6.27
N ARG A 139 -0.16 -3.44 5.80
CA ARG A 139 -0.70 -4.71 6.29
C ARG A 139 0.32 -5.86 6.21
N VAL A 140 0.48 -6.61 7.32
CA VAL A 140 1.53 -7.65 7.46
C VAL A 140 1.43 -8.74 6.41
N SER A 141 0.20 -9.17 6.06
CA SER A 141 -0.02 -10.29 5.14
C SER A 141 0.38 -10.01 3.68
N LEU A 142 0.64 -8.75 3.30
CA LEU A 142 0.95 -8.36 1.92
C LEU A 142 2.27 -8.93 1.40
N THR A 143 3.23 -9.24 2.26
CA THR A 143 4.51 -9.85 1.90
C THR A 143 4.54 -11.36 2.12
N SER A 144 3.38 -11.98 2.28
CA SER A 144 3.20 -13.43 2.44
C SER A 144 2.41 -14.04 1.28
N GLY A 145 2.37 -15.38 1.22
CA GLY A 145 1.54 -16.07 0.24
C GLY A 145 2.05 -16.06 -1.20
N ALA A 146 1.11 -16.09 -2.14
CA ALA A 146 1.38 -16.39 -3.55
C ALA A 146 2.10 -15.27 -4.32
N TRP A 147 2.12 -14.05 -3.85
CA TRP A 147 2.79 -12.88 -4.47
C TRP A 147 4.14 -12.55 -3.86
N LYS A 148 4.67 -13.40 -2.98
CA LYS A 148 6.04 -13.29 -2.48
C LYS A 148 7.04 -13.17 -3.65
N GLY A 149 7.93 -12.16 -3.58
CA GLY A 149 8.89 -11.86 -4.64
C GLY A 149 8.31 -11.07 -5.83
N TYR A 150 7.05 -10.63 -5.74
CA TYR A 150 6.41 -9.69 -6.66
C TYR A 150 6.04 -8.38 -5.97
N PHE A 151 5.48 -8.46 -4.75
CA PHE A 151 5.18 -7.29 -3.92
C PHE A 151 6.37 -6.94 -3.02
N PHE A 152 6.64 -5.63 -2.91
CA PHE A 152 7.67 -5.03 -2.07
C PHE A 152 7.10 -3.79 -1.38
N ARG A 153 7.75 -3.34 -0.29
CA ARG A 153 7.46 -2.05 0.35
C ARG A 153 8.71 -1.47 0.98
N ASP A 154 8.85 -0.17 0.89
CA ASP A 154 9.95 0.57 1.51
C ASP A 154 9.55 1.29 2.80
N VAL A 155 8.39 0.96 3.34
CA VAL A 155 7.87 1.38 4.64
C VAL A 155 7.73 0.18 5.58
N PRO A 156 7.86 0.36 6.92
CA PRO A 156 7.63 -0.72 7.87
C PRO A 156 6.18 -1.18 7.83
N ASN A 157 5.92 -2.41 8.29
CA ASN A 157 4.58 -2.95 8.32
C ASN A 157 3.95 -2.89 9.71
N ASP A 158 2.67 -3.25 9.81
CA ASP A 158 1.87 -3.17 11.03
C ASP A 158 2.41 -4.03 12.19
N SER A 159 3.28 -5.03 11.91
CA SER A 159 3.96 -5.76 13.00
C SER A 159 4.97 -4.91 13.77
N VAL A 160 5.35 -3.76 13.21
CA VAL A 160 6.14 -2.72 13.88
C VAL A 160 5.23 -1.65 14.45
N GLN A 161 4.26 -1.17 13.67
CA GLN A 161 3.33 -0.10 14.08
C GLN A 161 2.51 -0.48 15.30
N GLY A 162 1.79 -1.60 15.25
CA GLY A 162 0.86 -1.98 16.29
C GLY A 162 1.49 -2.09 17.69
N PRO A 163 2.62 -2.80 17.86
CA PRO A 163 3.34 -2.80 19.14
C PRO A 163 3.89 -1.43 19.54
N THR A 164 4.31 -0.58 18.60
CA THR A 164 4.78 0.78 18.87
C THR A 164 3.64 1.62 19.45
N ASP A 165 2.49 1.64 18.78
CA ASP A 165 1.31 2.39 19.20
C ASP A 165 0.78 1.90 20.54
N ALA A 166 0.61 0.58 20.69
CA ALA A 166 0.15 -0.03 21.94
C ALA A 166 1.10 0.27 23.12
N ASN A 167 2.42 0.24 22.88
CA ASN A 167 3.40 0.55 23.91
C ASN A 167 3.34 2.03 24.31
N TYR A 168 3.16 2.93 23.34
CA TYR A 168 3.02 4.35 23.62
C TYR A 168 1.75 4.64 24.42
N MET A 169 0.60 4.07 24.02
CA MET A 169 -0.67 4.18 24.77
C MET A 169 -0.51 3.68 26.21
N PHE A 170 0.17 2.54 26.39
CA PHE A 170 0.40 1.95 27.73
C PHE A 170 1.33 2.81 28.59
N THR A 171 2.45 3.26 28.05
CA THR A 171 3.50 3.92 28.86
C THR A 171 3.29 5.42 29.02
N LYS A 172 2.57 6.07 28.10
CA LYS A 172 2.46 7.53 28.04
C LYS A 172 1.04 8.06 28.14
N LEU A 173 0.03 7.30 27.72
CA LEU A 173 -1.36 7.78 27.67
C LEU A 173 -2.27 7.15 28.73
N GLY A 174 -1.68 6.45 29.70
CA GLY A 174 -2.42 5.90 30.85
C GLY A 174 -3.29 4.68 30.52
N ALA A 175 -3.08 4.04 29.37
CA ALA A 175 -3.74 2.78 29.00
C ALA A 175 -3.12 1.60 29.77
N THR A 176 -3.34 1.53 31.10
CA THR A 176 -2.76 0.53 32.00
C THR A 176 -3.80 -0.52 32.41
N SER A 177 -3.38 -1.53 33.20
CA SER A 177 -4.30 -2.51 33.78
C SER A 177 -5.40 -1.80 34.60
N GLY A 178 -6.66 -2.17 34.38
CA GLY A 178 -7.84 -1.51 34.99
C GLY A 178 -8.40 -0.33 34.17
N SER A 179 -7.75 0.06 33.08
CA SER A 179 -8.30 1.02 32.09
C SER A 179 -8.74 0.31 30.81
N SER A 180 -9.40 1.02 29.90
CA SER A 180 -9.72 0.52 28.57
C SER A 180 -9.19 1.41 27.46
N VAL A 181 -9.02 0.80 26.29
CA VAL A 181 -8.81 1.45 25.01
C VAL A 181 -9.93 1.00 24.06
N MET A 182 -10.61 1.96 23.46
CA MET A 182 -11.52 1.67 22.36
C MET A 182 -10.73 1.64 21.06
N VAL A 183 -10.84 0.56 20.30
CA VAL A 183 -10.21 0.41 18.99
C VAL A 183 -11.30 0.35 17.93
N VAL A 184 -11.37 1.34 17.05
CA VAL A 184 -12.43 1.48 16.04
C VAL A 184 -11.81 1.36 14.66
N ASP A 185 -12.12 0.28 13.91
CA ASP A 185 -11.69 0.19 12.51
C ASP A 185 -12.75 0.72 11.53
N ASP A 186 -12.29 1.07 10.30
CA ASP A 186 -13.13 1.54 9.21
C ASP A 186 -13.58 0.41 8.24
N GLN A 187 -13.43 -0.86 8.66
CA GLN A 187 -13.77 -2.08 7.93
C GLN A 187 -12.87 -2.39 6.73
N GLU A 188 -11.93 -1.52 6.38
CA GLU A 188 -10.97 -1.79 5.32
C GLU A 188 -9.84 -2.74 5.78
N SER A 189 -9.20 -3.36 4.82
CA SER A 189 -8.21 -4.41 5.07
C SER A 189 -7.02 -3.94 5.91
N TYR A 190 -6.51 -2.71 5.66
CA TYR A 190 -5.48 -2.08 6.48
C TYR A 190 -5.97 -1.92 7.92
N SER A 191 -7.08 -1.23 8.08
CA SER A 191 -7.64 -0.82 9.35
C SER A 191 -7.93 -1.99 10.27
N THR A 192 -8.62 -3.01 9.76
CA THR A 192 -8.92 -4.23 10.52
C THR A 192 -7.65 -4.95 10.96
N GLY A 193 -6.63 -5.02 10.08
CA GLY A 193 -5.36 -5.68 10.38
C GLY A 193 -4.57 -5.01 11.49
N LEU A 194 -4.42 -3.69 11.41
CA LEU A 194 -3.72 -2.91 12.43
C LEU A 194 -4.48 -2.91 13.76
N ALA A 195 -5.81 -2.78 13.72
CA ALA A 195 -6.66 -2.85 14.89
C ALA A 195 -6.51 -4.17 15.67
N ASP A 196 -6.42 -5.30 14.96
CA ASP A 196 -6.20 -6.60 15.58
C ASP A 196 -4.85 -6.69 16.28
N ILE A 197 -3.78 -6.18 15.65
CA ILE A 197 -2.42 -6.19 16.22
C ILE A 197 -2.34 -5.27 17.45
N VAL A 198 -2.90 -4.07 17.39
CA VAL A 198 -2.95 -3.13 18.52
C VAL A 198 -3.76 -3.72 19.65
N GLY A 199 -4.94 -4.27 19.35
CA GLY A 199 -5.81 -4.91 20.33
C GLY A 199 -5.12 -6.08 21.07
N GLN A 200 -4.46 -6.97 20.34
CA GLN A 200 -3.68 -8.07 20.91
C GLN A 200 -2.51 -7.55 21.75
N SER A 201 -1.80 -6.53 21.28
CA SER A 201 -0.65 -5.96 21.99
C SER A 201 -1.06 -5.29 23.31
N LEU A 202 -2.22 -4.61 23.35
CA LEU A 202 -2.79 -4.01 24.56
C LEU A 202 -3.32 -5.07 25.51
N ALA A 203 -4.06 -6.06 25.02
CA ALA A 203 -4.57 -7.17 25.83
C ALA A 203 -3.43 -7.96 26.49
N GLY A 204 -2.32 -8.18 25.78
CA GLY A 204 -1.09 -8.77 26.34
C GLY A 204 -0.45 -7.97 27.47
N LYS A 205 -0.81 -6.69 27.61
CA LYS A 205 -0.39 -5.80 28.71
C LYS A 205 -1.46 -5.69 29.83
N GLY A 206 -2.57 -6.44 29.74
CA GLY A 206 -3.65 -6.41 30.71
C GLY A 206 -4.61 -5.21 30.55
N VAL A 207 -4.56 -4.51 29.42
CA VAL A 207 -5.49 -3.43 29.09
C VAL A 207 -6.77 -4.01 28.50
N LYS A 208 -7.93 -3.53 28.95
CA LYS A 208 -9.21 -3.89 28.35
C LYS A 208 -9.34 -3.24 26.98
N VAL A 209 -9.65 -4.03 25.95
CA VAL A 209 -9.85 -3.55 24.58
C VAL A 209 -11.33 -3.63 24.22
N ASP A 210 -11.94 -2.50 23.94
CA ASP A 210 -13.31 -2.38 23.44
C ASP A 210 -13.23 -2.24 21.91
N ARG A 211 -13.47 -3.35 21.17
CA ARG A 211 -13.34 -3.43 19.71
C ARG A 211 -14.65 -3.02 19.04
N GLU A 212 -14.58 -2.05 18.14
CA GLU A 212 -15.71 -1.51 17.39
C GLU A 212 -15.34 -1.37 15.89
N SER A 213 -16.34 -1.26 15.05
CA SER A 213 -16.15 -1.07 13.60
C SER A 213 -17.18 -0.05 13.07
N VAL A 214 -16.75 0.74 12.09
CA VAL A 214 -17.61 1.67 11.35
C VAL A 214 -17.41 1.51 9.86
N SER A 215 -18.32 2.03 9.06
CA SER A 215 -18.06 2.15 7.63
C SER A 215 -17.11 3.32 7.38
N GLN A 216 -16.16 3.19 6.46
CA GLN A 216 -15.29 4.30 6.00
C GLN A 216 -16.08 5.52 5.48
N LYS A 217 -17.39 5.37 5.24
CA LYS A 217 -18.27 6.45 4.81
C LYS A 217 -19.11 7.02 5.95
N ALA A 218 -18.86 6.62 7.20
CA ALA A 218 -19.61 7.12 8.36
C ALA A 218 -19.34 8.61 8.59
N THR A 219 -20.41 9.34 8.92
CA THR A 219 -20.35 10.78 9.24
C THR A 219 -20.88 11.07 10.64
N ASP A 220 -21.39 10.08 11.35
CA ASP A 220 -21.86 10.18 12.72
C ASP A 220 -21.33 9.00 13.56
N PHE A 221 -20.64 9.33 14.63
CA PHE A 221 -20.02 8.39 15.56
C PHE A 221 -20.64 8.47 16.96
N SER A 222 -21.75 9.20 17.13
CA SER A 222 -22.36 9.50 18.42
C SER A 222 -22.66 8.26 19.24
N SER A 223 -23.17 7.18 18.60
CA SER A 223 -23.48 5.91 19.26
C SER A 223 -22.25 5.18 19.78
N LEU A 224 -21.13 5.24 19.08
CA LEU A 224 -19.85 4.66 19.53
C LEU A 224 -19.24 5.51 20.65
N ILE A 225 -19.26 6.83 20.50
CA ILE A 225 -18.73 7.76 21.49
C ILE A 225 -19.51 7.66 22.82
N ALA A 226 -20.81 7.36 22.78
CA ALA A 226 -21.60 7.11 23.98
C ALA A 226 -21.04 5.93 24.81
N LYS A 227 -20.39 4.94 24.19
CA LYS A 227 -19.75 3.80 24.88
C LYS A 227 -18.43 4.18 25.57
N VAL A 228 -17.81 5.32 25.22
CA VAL A 228 -16.59 5.82 25.85
C VAL A 228 -16.89 6.24 27.28
N THR A 229 -16.24 5.60 28.27
CA THR A 229 -16.41 5.84 29.71
C THR A 229 -15.20 6.54 30.31
N SER A 230 -15.23 6.87 31.60
CA SER A 230 -14.08 7.45 32.33
C SER A 230 -12.87 6.49 32.43
N SER A 231 -13.08 5.19 32.28
CA SER A 231 -11.99 4.20 32.22
C SER A 231 -11.31 4.13 30.86
N THR A 232 -11.96 4.61 29.77
CA THR A 232 -11.38 4.66 28.44
C THR A 232 -10.36 5.79 28.37
N LYS A 233 -9.09 5.46 28.12
CA LYS A 233 -7.99 6.45 28.06
C LYS A 233 -7.71 6.91 26.63
N VAL A 234 -7.82 6.01 25.68
CA VAL A 234 -7.55 6.27 24.28
C VAL A 234 -8.67 5.68 23.42
N VAL A 235 -9.02 6.42 22.36
CA VAL A 235 -9.75 5.88 21.21
C VAL A 235 -8.76 5.78 20.06
N PHE A 236 -8.38 4.56 19.67
CA PHE A 236 -7.47 4.31 18.57
C PHE A 236 -8.24 4.16 17.25
N LEU A 237 -7.84 4.95 16.25
CA LEU A 237 -8.51 5.12 14.98
C LEU A 237 -7.56 4.74 13.82
N PRO A 238 -7.39 3.45 13.51
CA PRO A 238 -6.59 3.01 12.39
C PRO A 238 -7.30 3.24 11.04
N PHE A 239 -7.84 4.44 10.82
CA PHE A 239 -8.57 4.78 9.62
C PHE A 239 -7.64 5.07 8.44
N GLN A 240 -8.14 4.89 7.21
CA GLN A 240 -7.41 5.26 5.99
C GLN A 240 -7.68 6.71 5.56
N VAL A 241 -8.71 7.36 6.10
CA VAL A 241 -9.15 8.69 5.69
C VAL A 241 -9.04 9.67 6.85
N ALA A 242 -8.14 10.66 6.73
CA ALA A 242 -7.85 11.63 7.77
C ALA A 242 -9.06 12.48 8.19
N SER A 243 -9.95 12.85 7.26
CA SER A 243 -11.16 13.60 7.56
C SER A 243 -12.17 12.81 8.41
N GLU A 244 -12.16 11.50 8.33
CA GLU A 244 -12.98 10.63 9.18
C GLU A 244 -12.47 10.64 10.63
N ALA A 245 -11.15 10.52 10.82
CA ALA A 245 -10.54 10.62 12.15
C ALA A 245 -10.73 12.02 12.76
N GLN A 246 -10.66 13.08 11.95
CA GLN A 246 -10.97 14.44 12.36
C GLN A 246 -12.39 14.53 12.90
N LEU A 247 -13.36 14.05 12.16
CA LEU A 247 -14.77 14.10 12.52
C LEU A 247 -15.04 13.29 13.79
N PHE A 248 -14.47 12.10 13.92
CA PHE A 248 -14.58 11.28 15.12
C PHE A 248 -14.01 12.03 16.34
N ALA A 249 -12.81 12.56 16.23
CA ALA A 249 -12.14 13.27 17.33
C ALA A 249 -12.89 14.56 17.73
N GLN A 250 -13.47 15.29 16.78
CA GLN A 250 -14.31 16.45 17.05
C GLN A 250 -15.59 16.07 17.82
N GLN A 251 -16.28 15.01 17.38
CA GLN A 251 -17.48 14.51 18.07
C GLN A 251 -17.16 13.98 19.48
N LEU A 252 -15.98 13.34 19.65
CA LEU A 252 -15.48 12.87 20.93
C LEU A 252 -15.33 14.05 21.93
N GLN A 253 -14.69 15.14 21.48
CA GLN A 253 -14.53 16.36 22.29
C GLN A 253 -15.87 17.05 22.56
N ALA A 254 -16.73 17.15 21.54
CA ALA A 254 -18.05 17.80 21.68
C ALA A 254 -18.97 17.11 22.71
N GLN A 255 -18.80 15.76 22.87
CA GLN A 255 -19.51 15.01 23.91
C GLN A 255 -18.80 15.02 25.27
N GLY A 256 -17.78 15.87 25.47
CA GLY A 256 -17.08 16.05 26.75
C GLY A 256 -16.28 14.83 27.20
N LYS A 257 -15.90 13.94 26.29
CA LYS A 257 -15.11 12.76 26.63
C LYS A 257 -13.66 13.13 26.89
N THR A 258 -13.05 12.52 27.90
CA THR A 258 -11.65 12.77 28.30
C THR A 258 -10.65 11.84 27.62
N ALA A 259 -11.11 10.79 26.94
CA ALA A 259 -10.26 9.93 26.16
C ALA A 259 -9.61 10.69 25.02
N VAL A 260 -8.33 10.41 24.73
CA VAL A 260 -7.62 11.03 23.60
C VAL A 260 -7.81 10.23 22.31
N ALA A 261 -7.98 10.91 21.18
CA ALA A 261 -7.96 10.26 19.87
C ALA A 261 -6.51 9.97 19.47
N PHE A 262 -6.27 8.76 18.96
CA PHE A 262 -5.00 8.34 18.43
C PHE A 262 -5.19 7.75 17.03
N GLY A 263 -4.79 8.49 16.00
CA GLY A 263 -4.81 8.06 14.61
C GLY A 263 -3.58 7.23 14.25
N SER A 264 -3.65 6.60 13.08
CA SER A 264 -2.55 5.82 12.50
C SER A 264 -1.99 6.51 11.26
N ASP A 265 -1.00 5.90 10.59
CA ASP A 265 -0.39 6.46 9.38
C ASP A 265 -1.42 6.82 8.29
N GLY A 266 -2.45 6.01 8.08
CA GLY A 266 -3.51 6.32 7.12
C GLY A 266 -4.24 7.65 7.36
N THR A 267 -4.19 8.16 8.60
CA THR A 267 -4.80 9.44 8.97
C THR A 267 -3.81 10.62 9.02
N PHE A 268 -2.55 10.39 8.62
CA PHE A 268 -1.51 11.43 8.70
C PHE A 268 -1.66 12.49 7.60
N ASP A 269 -2.53 13.45 7.83
CA ASP A 269 -2.74 14.61 6.96
C ASP A 269 -2.97 15.87 7.81
N SER A 270 -1.93 16.71 7.94
CA SER A 270 -1.97 17.92 8.77
C SER A 270 -2.92 19.01 8.24
N SER A 271 -3.46 18.85 7.05
CA SER A 271 -4.50 19.74 6.51
C SER A 271 -5.92 19.27 6.88
N LYS A 272 -6.09 18.01 7.29
CA LYS A 272 -7.39 17.39 7.52
C LYS A 272 -7.59 16.87 8.94
N PHE A 273 -6.58 16.28 9.59
CA PHE A 273 -6.67 15.82 10.97
C PHE A 273 -5.87 16.76 11.88
N THR A 274 -6.58 17.71 12.50
CA THR A 274 -5.98 18.84 13.22
C THR A 274 -6.48 18.99 14.67
N VAL A 275 -7.27 18.04 15.18
CA VAL A 275 -7.84 18.11 16.52
C VAL A 275 -6.75 18.13 17.58
N ASN A 276 -6.65 19.26 18.29
CA ASN A 276 -5.61 19.51 19.29
C ASN A 276 -5.64 18.48 20.41
N GLY A 277 -4.46 18.00 20.83
CA GLY A 277 -4.31 16.97 21.85
C GLY A 277 -4.44 15.53 21.32
N SER A 278 -4.77 15.33 20.06
CA SER A 278 -4.75 14.01 19.42
C SER A 278 -3.32 13.55 19.15
N TYR A 279 -3.14 12.25 19.01
CA TYR A 279 -1.88 11.60 18.65
C TYR A 279 -2.00 10.88 17.32
N ILE A 280 -0.87 10.58 16.68
CA ILE A 280 -0.83 9.90 15.41
C ILE A 280 0.52 9.20 15.21
N SER A 281 0.54 8.01 14.64
CA SER A 281 1.79 7.33 14.27
C SER A 281 2.05 7.43 12.76
N PHE A 282 3.33 7.51 12.36
CA PHE A 282 3.71 7.56 10.96
C PHE A 282 5.06 6.88 10.70
N PHE A 283 5.24 6.32 9.52
CA PHE A 283 6.38 5.48 9.16
C PHE A 283 7.56 6.24 8.54
N ALA A 284 7.39 7.48 8.11
CA ALA A 284 8.45 8.26 7.49
C ALA A 284 8.85 9.45 8.38
N PRO A 285 10.14 9.82 8.42
CA PRO A 285 10.56 11.06 9.02
C PRO A 285 10.06 12.25 8.19
N ASP A 286 9.98 13.40 8.80
CA ASP A 286 9.82 14.66 8.08
C ASP A 286 11.12 14.98 7.33
N VAL A 287 11.13 14.73 6.02
CA VAL A 287 12.31 14.94 5.17
C VAL A 287 12.77 16.41 5.13
N THR A 288 11.90 17.36 5.48
CA THR A 288 12.26 18.78 5.57
C THR A 288 13.21 19.07 6.73
N THR A 289 13.24 18.19 7.72
CA THR A 289 14.12 18.31 8.90
C THR A 289 15.47 17.61 8.73
N ILE A 290 15.68 16.90 7.62
CA ILE A 290 16.94 16.20 7.33
C ILE A 290 17.87 17.14 6.54
N PRO A 291 18.97 17.66 7.14
CA PRO A 291 19.82 18.67 6.48
C PRO A 291 20.42 18.19 5.17
N ALA A 292 20.75 16.90 5.05
CA ALA A 292 21.29 16.31 3.83
C ALA A 292 20.33 16.40 2.64
N ASP A 293 19.03 16.48 2.87
CA ASP A 293 17.99 16.45 1.86
C ASP A 293 17.47 17.84 1.48
N ALA A 294 17.93 18.90 2.15
CA ALA A 294 17.44 20.27 1.98
C ALA A 294 17.46 20.75 0.51
N SER A 295 18.45 20.34 -0.26
CA SER A 295 18.55 20.72 -1.69
C SER A 295 17.50 19.99 -2.54
N VAL A 296 17.25 18.71 -2.27
CA VAL A 296 16.27 17.89 -2.97
C VAL A 296 14.86 18.40 -2.64
N VAL A 297 14.58 18.61 -1.36
CA VAL A 297 13.29 19.13 -0.87
C VAL A 297 13.00 20.52 -1.47
N LYS A 298 13.98 21.41 -1.48
CA LYS A 298 13.84 22.74 -2.12
C LYS A 298 13.53 22.63 -3.61
N ALA A 299 14.22 21.75 -4.33
CA ALA A 299 14.00 21.55 -5.75
C ALA A 299 12.62 20.92 -6.03
N PHE A 300 12.17 19.99 -5.17
CA PHE A 300 10.85 19.41 -5.22
C PHE A 300 9.75 20.47 -5.05
N HIS A 301 9.78 21.25 -3.98
CA HIS A 301 8.80 22.31 -3.75
C HIS A 301 8.81 23.42 -4.80
N LYS A 302 9.93 23.64 -5.49
CA LYS A 302 9.96 24.54 -6.65
C LYS A 302 9.13 23.99 -7.82
N GLN A 303 9.11 22.68 -8.01
CA GLN A 303 8.34 22.02 -9.08
C GLN A 303 6.87 21.78 -8.66
N PHE A 304 6.63 21.47 -7.39
CA PHE A 304 5.32 21.15 -6.82
C PHE A 304 5.05 21.97 -5.55
N PRO A 305 4.75 23.28 -5.68
CA PRO A 305 4.68 24.20 -4.53
C PRO A 305 3.54 23.89 -3.54
N GLY A 306 2.54 23.12 -3.93
CA GLY A 306 1.41 22.74 -3.08
C GLY A 306 1.53 21.37 -2.39
N ALA A 307 2.61 20.63 -2.65
CA ALA A 307 2.80 19.30 -2.07
C ALA A 307 3.30 19.42 -0.62
N THR A 308 2.49 18.98 0.33
CA THR A 308 2.78 19.10 1.77
C THR A 308 2.60 17.80 2.54
N SER A 309 2.13 16.74 1.89
CA SER A 309 1.94 15.43 2.52
C SER A 309 3.29 14.71 2.65
N PRO A 310 3.55 13.95 3.73
CA PRO A 310 4.80 13.21 3.89
C PRO A 310 4.79 11.83 3.20
N PHE A 311 3.72 11.46 2.52
CA PHE A 311 3.57 10.16 1.87
C PHE A 311 4.41 10.00 0.60
N GLY A 312 4.92 11.09 0.04
CA GLY A 312 5.60 11.04 -1.23
C GLY A 312 7.06 10.61 -1.15
N ALA A 313 7.77 10.94 -0.06
CA ALA A 313 9.19 10.63 0.08
C ALA A 313 9.53 9.13 -0.11
N PRO A 314 8.76 8.15 0.40
CA PRO A 314 8.95 6.75 0.07
C PRO A 314 8.88 6.48 -1.44
N ASN A 315 7.94 7.11 -2.15
CA ASN A 315 7.80 6.91 -3.59
C ASN A 315 8.96 7.48 -4.41
N TYR A 316 9.63 8.54 -3.92
CA TYR A 316 10.91 8.97 -4.47
C TYR A 316 11.97 7.86 -4.36
N VAL A 317 12.04 7.21 -3.21
CA VAL A 317 12.98 6.10 -2.96
C VAL A 317 12.64 4.88 -3.83
N LEU A 318 11.36 4.55 -4.00
CA LEU A 318 10.92 3.49 -4.93
C LEU A 318 11.27 3.83 -6.38
N ALA A 319 11.10 5.08 -6.80
CA ALA A 319 11.50 5.54 -8.14
C ALA A 319 13.01 5.39 -8.34
N GLN A 320 13.83 5.73 -7.34
CA GLN A 320 15.27 5.51 -7.33
C GLN A 320 15.62 4.01 -7.43
N ALA A 321 14.90 3.17 -6.69
CA ALA A 321 15.06 1.71 -6.73
C ALA A 321 14.74 1.14 -8.12
N TYR A 322 13.66 1.60 -8.75
CA TYR A 322 13.31 1.19 -10.11
C TYR A 322 14.33 1.68 -11.13
N ALA A 323 14.80 2.91 -11.07
CA ALA A 323 15.84 3.42 -11.96
C ALA A 323 17.12 2.56 -11.89
N ASN A 324 17.51 2.15 -10.67
CA ASN A 324 18.64 1.24 -10.47
C ASN A 324 18.37 -0.15 -11.07
N ALA A 325 17.20 -0.73 -10.84
CA ALA A 325 16.84 -2.04 -11.37
C ALA A 325 16.74 -2.05 -12.91
N VAL A 326 16.10 -1.04 -13.50
CA VAL A 326 15.96 -0.90 -14.97
C VAL A 326 17.33 -0.76 -15.63
N THR A 327 18.24 0.03 -15.03
CA THR A 327 19.60 0.20 -15.55
C THR A 327 20.38 -1.10 -15.55
N LYS A 328 20.25 -1.90 -14.48
CA LYS A 328 20.90 -3.22 -14.40
C LYS A 328 20.29 -4.23 -15.34
N ALA A 329 18.98 -4.22 -15.51
CA ALA A 329 18.24 -5.13 -16.36
C ALA A 329 18.39 -4.82 -17.85
N CYS A 330 18.68 -3.55 -18.21
CA CYS A 330 18.87 -3.12 -19.58
C CYS A 330 20.22 -3.58 -20.13
N LYS A 331 20.25 -4.78 -20.72
CA LYS A 331 21.43 -5.36 -21.37
C LYS A 331 21.17 -5.52 -22.85
N ASP A 332 22.18 -5.22 -23.67
CA ASP A 332 22.10 -5.36 -25.12
C ASP A 332 20.85 -4.70 -25.73
N ASN A 333 20.46 -3.55 -25.19
CA ASN A 333 19.24 -2.81 -25.56
C ASN A 333 17.92 -3.58 -25.38
N LYS A 334 17.92 -4.64 -24.59
CA LYS A 334 16.73 -5.43 -24.25
C LYS A 334 16.51 -5.41 -22.74
N ILE A 335 15.24 -5.42 -22.35
CA ILE A 335 14.80 -5.45 -20.97
C ILE A 335 13.54 -6.29 -20.85
N SER A 336 13.42 -7.05 -19.79
CA SER A 336 12.21 -7.84 -19.48
C SER A 336 11.73 -7.58 -18.06
N ARG A 337 10.42 -7.77 -17.82
CA ARG A 337 9.80 -7.68 -16.49
C ARG A 337 10.48 -8.62 -15.48
N ALA A 338 10.87 -9.81 -15.93
CA ALA A 338 11.52 -10.81 -15.07
C ALA A 338 12.89 -10.34 -14.58
N GLU A 339 13.70 -9.70 -15.46
CA GLU A 339 15.00 -9.13 -15.10
C GLU A 339 14.84 -7.94 -14.17
N VAL A 340 13.93 -7.00 -14.49
CA VAL A 340 13.63 -5.85 -13.62
C VAL A 340 13.22 -6.33 -12.24
N ARG A 341 12.29 -7.28 -12.13
CA ARG A 341 11.85 -7.86 -10.85
C ARG A 341 13.00 -8.49 -10.08
N LYS A 342 13.86 -9.26 -10.76
CA LYS A 342 15.05 -9.90 -10.16
C LYS A 342 16.03 -8.87 -9.60
N ASP A 343 16.26 -7.79 -10.36
CA ASP A 343 17.21 -6.76 -9.97
C ASP A 343 16.60 -5.82 -8.93
N PHE A 344 15.30 -5.53 -9.00
CA PHE A 344 14.57 -4.75 -7.99
C PHE A 344 14.60 -5.43 -6.60
N ALA A 345 14.36 -6.73 -6.55
CA ALA A 345 14.44 -7.50 -5.30
C ALA A 345 15.83 -7.45 -4.61
N LYS A 346 16.88 -7.10 -5.36
CA LYS A 346 18.25 -7.01 -4.88
C LYS A 346 18.77 -5.57 -4.75
N VAL A 347 17.89 -4.60 -4.90
CA VAL A 347 18.27 -3.19 -4.74
C VAL A 347 18.82 -2.96 -3.34
N SER A 348 19.93 -2.23 -3.28
CA SER A 348 20.53 -1.73 -2.05
C SER A 348 20.95 -0.29 -2.29
N LEU A 349 20.25 0.62 -1.64
CA LEU A 349 20.57 2.05 -1.63
C LEU A 349 21.15 2.35 -0.24
N PRO A 350 22.42 2.75 -0.13
CA PRO A 350 23.06 2.96 1.18
C PRO A 350 22.48 4.17 1.92
N ASN A 351 22.06 5.18 1.17
CA ASN A 351 21.48 6.42 1.68
C ASN A 351 20.25 6.78 0.86
N THR A 352 19.17 7.11 1.54
CA THR A 352 17.92 7.58 0.92
C THR A 352 17.46 8.87 1.61
N ILE A 353 16.55 9.61 0.98
CA ILE A 353 15.93 10.79 1.59
C ILE A 353 15.11 10.49 2.86
N LEU A 354 14.92 9.20 3.20
CA LEU A 354 14.30 8.78 4.46
C LEU A 354 15.31 8.68 5.61
N GLY A 355 16.54 9.18 5.42
CA GLY A 355 17.58 9.20 6.45
C GLY A 355 18.22 7.84 6.73
N GLY A 356 17.98 6.82 5.91
CA GLY A 356 18.52 5.49 6.08
C GLY A 356 18.66 4.71 4.76
N PRO A 357 19.18 3.48 4.82
CA PRO A 357 19.33 2.64 3.65
C PRO A 357 18.02 1.97 3.24
N LEU A 358 17.85 1.71 1.93
CA LEU A 358 16.85 0.79 1.43
C LEU A 358 17.49 -0.58 1.14
N ARG A 359 16.96 -1.61 1.78
CA ARG A 359 17.18 -3.03 1.45
C ARG A 359 15.89 -3.79 1.70
N PHE A 360 15.55 -4.68 0.78
CA PHE A 360 14.40 -5.57 0.96
C PHE A 360 14.82 -6.87 1.65
N THR A 361 13.99 -7.34 2.58
CA THR A 361 14.10 -8.68 3.14
C THR A 361 13.72 -9.73 2.08
N ALA A 362 13.97 -11.00 2.37
CA ALA A 362 13.54 -12.10 1.48
C ALA A 362 12.01 -12.18 1.28
N LYS A 363 11.22 -11.48 2.12
CA LYS A 363 9.77 -11.38 1.99
C LYS A 363 9.34 -10.19 1.13
N GLY A 364 10.19 -9.18 0.94
CA GLY A 364 9.88 -7.95 0.23
C GLY A 364 9.58 -6.76 1.16
N ASP A 365 9.69 -6.93 2.48
CA ASP A 365 9.61 -5.82 3.44
C ASP A 365 10.92 -5.05 3.48
N VAL A 366 10.87 -3.76 3.81
CA VAL A 366 12.07 -2.98 4.13
C VAL A 366 12.69 -3.47 5.45
N ALA A 367 14.02 -3.46 5.54
CA ALA A 367 14.74 -3.83 6.74
C ALA A 367 14.99 -2.62 7.64
N GLY A 368 14.73 -2.74 8.94
CA GLY A 368 15.16 -1.78 9.98
C GLY A 368 14.34 -0.48 10.08
N ALA A 369 13.25 -0.35 9.34
CA ALA A 369 12.38 0.83 9.41
C ALA A 369 11.57 0.88 10.73
N LYS A 370 11.16 2.11 11.14
CA LYS A 370 10.49 2.39 12.41
C LYS A 370 9.24 3.22 12.19
N PHE A 371 8.37 3.24 13.19
CA PHE A 371 7.29 4.22 13.31
C PHE A 371 7.66 5.31 14.30
N HIS A 372 7.17 6.50 14.07
CA HIS A 372 7.30 7.68 14.91
C HIS A 372 5.93 8.09 15.43
N ILE A 373 5.89 8.64 16.64
CA ILE A 373 4.66 9.16 17.24
C ILE A 373 4.70 10.69 17.21
N PHE A 374 3.59 11.26 16.80
CA PHE A 374 3.37 12.70 16.75
C PHE A 374 2.21 13.07 17.67
N LYS A 375 2.26 14.27 18.20
CA LYS A 375 1.14 14.91 18.89
C LYS A 375 0.66 16.11 18.08
N ILE A 376 -0.64 16.27 17.98
CA ILE A 376 -1.23 17.43 17.31
C ILE A 376 -1.31 18.58 18.32
N GLU A 377 -0.52 19.63 18.09
CA GLU A 377 -0.46 20.83 18.93
C GLU A 377 -0.67 22.08 18.06
N ASN A 378 -1.77 22.80 18.32
CA ASN A 378 -2.14 23.98 17.54
C ASN A 378 -2.21 23.73 16.02
N GLY A 379 -2.77 22.56 15.63
CA GLY A 379 -2.88 22.14 14.23
C GLY A 379 -1.58 21.68 13.60
N LYS A 380 -0.48 21.58 14.36
CA LYS A 380 0.83 21.08 13.86
C LYS A 380 1.15 19.72 14.43
N TYR A 381 1.82 18.91 13.64
CA TYR A 381 2.31 17.60 14.06
C TYR A 381 3.72 17.75 14.66
N VAL A 382 3.83 17.49 15.94
CA VAL A 382 5.08 17.59 16.71
C VAL A 382 5.57 16.18 16.98
N THR A 383 6.74 15.81 16.49
CA THR A 383 7.36 14.50 16.77
C THR A 383 7.70 14.41 18.26
N ILE A 384 7.29 13.32 18.91
CA ILE A 384 7.48 13.11 20.35
C ILE A 384 8.09 11.76 20.71
N ALA A 385 8.09 10.78 19.79
CA ALA A 385 8.75 9.48 19.98
C ALA A 385 9.09 8.81 18.62
#